data_ee7c84200ddc13ec38b14a98c176d3ef
#
_entry.id   ee7c84200ddc13ec38b14a98c176d3ef
#
_cell.length_a   1.000
_cell.length_b   1.000
_cell.length_c   1.000
_cell.angle_alpha   90.00
_cell.angle_beta   90.00
_cell.angle_gamma   90.00
#
_symmetry.space_group_name_H-M   'P 1'
#
loop_
_entity.id
_entity.type
_entity.pdbx_description
1 polymer ?
#
loop_
_entity_poly.entity_id
_entity_poly.type
_entity_poly.pdbx_seq_one_letter_code
_entity_poly.pdbx_strand_id
1 'polypeptide(L)'
;MLGGKDILAMTEKEFSQYQRKIQIIFQNPYASLNPRFTIGQILLEPMRIHGIGQNDAERKKIALELLERVSLPIQAYDRYPHEFSGGQRQRIAIARCLTLKPEILICDESVSALDVSVQAQVLNLLQDLQDEFGLSYIFISHDLSVVKYISDQVMVMNRGELVESANSDELYLHRQHEY
;
A
#
# COMPACT_ATOMS: atom_id res chain seq x y z
N MET A 1 -18.49 -3.23 -0.52
CA MET A 1 -18.87 -3.29 -1.96
C MET A 1 -17.67 -2.91 -2.81
N LEU A 2 -17.30 -3.68 -3.82
CA LEU A 2 -16.24 -3.35 -4.78
C LEU A 2 -16.81 -3.46 -6.19
N GLY A 3 -16.80 -2.34 -6.94
CA GLY A 3 -17.43 -2.29 -8.27
C GLY A 3 -18.91 -2.67 -8.27
N GLY A 4 -19.65 -2.30 -7.22
CA GLY A 4 -21.06 -2.60 -7.05
C GLY A 4 -21.38 -4.03 -6.55
N LYS A 5 -20.36 -4.87 -6.31
CA LYS A 5 -20.54 -6.24 -5.82
C LYS A 5 -20.15 -6.36 -4.34
N ASP A 6 -20.88 -7.15 -3.59
CA ASP A 6 -20.55 -7.49 -2.20
C ASP A 6 -19.41 -8.52 -2.18
N ILE A 7 -18.25 -8.12 -1.65
CA ILE A 7 -17.05 -8.96 -1.58
C ILE A 7 -17.29 -10.20 -0.69
N LEU A 8 -18.09 -10.04 0.37
CA LEU A 8 -18.35 -11.12 1.32
C LEU A 8 -19.29 -12.21 0.75
N ALA A 9 -20.05 -11.86 -0.28
CA ALA A 9 -20.95 -12.78 -0.96
C ALA A 9 -20.34 -13.49 -2.18
N MET A 10 -19.06 -13.15 -2.52
CA MET A 10 -18.37 -13.75 -3.65
C MET A 10 -17.90 -15.18 -3.36
N THR A 11 -17.96 -16.04 -4.37
CA THR A 11 -17.26 -17.33 -4.37
C THR A 11 -15.74 -17.09 -4.47
N GLU A 12 -14.92 -18.07 -4.03
CA GLU A 12 -13.45 -17.99 -4.15
C GLU A 12 -12.98 -17.70 -5.60
N LYS A 13 -13.65 -18.28 -6.58
CA LYS A 13 -13.32 -18.08 -8.01
C LYS A 13 -13.63 -16.64 -8.48
N GLU A 14 -14.72 -16.06 -8.02
CA GLU A 14 -15.05 -14.66 -8.29
C GLU A 14 -14.09 -13.73 -7.56
N PHE A 15 -13.84 -13.96 -6.26
CA PHE A 15 -12.93 -13.16 -5.46
C PHE A 15 -11.49 -13.16 -6.02
N SER A 16 -11.03 -14.27 -6.55
CA SER A 16 -9.70 -14.38 -7.18
C SER A 16 -9.48 -13.34 -8.30
N GLN A 17 -10.52 -12.95 -9.03
CA GLN A 17 -10.45 -11.90 -10.05
C GLN A 17 -10.31 -10.50 -9.44
N TYR A 18 -10.73 -10.32 -8.19
CA TYR A 18 -10.64 -9.05 -7.46
C TYR A 18 -9.38 -8.94 -6.60
N GLN A 19 -8.68 -10.05 -6.31
CA GLN A 19 -7.49 -10.06 -5.46
C GLN A 19 -6.41 -9.07 -5.93
N ARG A 20 -6.19 -8.95 -7.24
CA ARG A 20 -5.23 -7.99 -7.77
C ARG A 20 -5.65 -6.54 -7.60
N LYS A 21 -6.97 -6.27 -7.48
CA LYS A 21 -7.53 -4.93 -7.32
C LYS A 21 -7.37 -4.40 -5.90
N ILE A 22 -7.19 -5.29 -4.92
CA ILE A 22 -6.98 -4.97 -3.52
C ILE A 22 -5.61 -5.50 -3.14
N GLN A 23 -4.72 -4.62 -2.74
CA GLN A 23 -3.38 -4.99 -2.28
C GLN A 23 -3.15 -4.51 -0.86
N ILE A 24 -2.28 -5.20 -0.13
CA ILE A 24 -1.99 -4.90 1.27
C ILE A 24 -0.51 -4.57 1.44
N ILE A 25 -0.25 -3.45 2.09
CA ILE A 25 1.07 -3.04 2.56
C ILE A 25 1.11 -3.28 4.06
N PHE A 26 1.91 -4.24 4.48
CA PHE A 26 2.04 -4.63 5.88
C PHE A 26 2.96 -3.71 6.68
N GLN A 27 2.77 -3.69 8.00
CA GLN A 27 3.59 -2.97 8.97
C GLN A 27 5.09 -3.29 8.85
N ASN A 28 5.42 -4.56 8.67
CA ASN A 28 6.82 -5.01 8.59
C ASN A 28 7.21 -5.34 7.14
N PRO A 29 7.90 -4.42 6.45
CA PRO A 29 8.34 -4.66 5.08
C PRO A 29 9.39 -5.78 4.96
N TYR A 30 10.12 -6.09 6.04
CA TYR A 30 11.06 -7.22 6.06
C TYR A 30 10.36 -8.56 5.87
N ALA A 31 9.22 -8.76 6.53
CA ALA A 31 8.49 -10.01 6.44
C ALA A 31 7.77 -10.17 5.09
N SER A 32 7.51 -9.06 4.41
CA SER A 32 6.77 -9.04 3.15
C SER A 32 7.63 -9.22 1.90
N LEU A 33 8.95 -9.02 2.00
CA LEU A 33 9.90 -9.13 0.88
C LEU A 33 10.76 -10.38 1.04
N ASN A 34 10.77 -11.26 0.05
CA ASN A 34 11.63 -12.45 0.08
C ASN A 34 13.11 -12.03 0.05
N PRO A 35 13.90 -12.30 1.12
CA PRO A 35 15.28 -11.82 1.20
C PRO A 35 16.25 -12.50 0.22
N ARG A 36 15.82 -13.60 -0.40
CA ARG A 36 16.62 -14.35 -1.38
C ARG A 36 16.44 -13.85 -2.82
N PHE A 37 15.48 -12.97 -3.05
CA PHE A 37 15.16 -12.39 -4.35
C PHE A 37 15.75 -11.00 -4.48
N THR A 38 16.22 -10.66 -5.68
CA THR A 38 16.50 -9.26 -6.01
C THR A 38 15.22 -8.45 -6.06
N ILE A 39 15.31 -7.13 -5.97
CA ILE A 39 14.15 -6.25 -6.09
C ILE A 39 13.42 -6.47 -7.42
N GLY A 40 14.18 -6.64 -8.51
CA GLY A 40 13.61 -7.00 -9.82
C GLY A 40 12.78 -8.27 -9.77
N GLN A 41 13.28 -9.34 -9.15
CA GLN A 41 12.53 -10.59 -9.00
C GLN A 41 11.25 -10.39 -8.18
N ILE A 42 11.32 -9.62 -7.08
CA ILE A 42 10.17 -9.30 -6.22
C ILE A 42 9.08 -8.53 -6.99
N LEU A 43 9.48 -7.61 -7.87
CA LEU A 43 8.53 -6.84 -8.66
C LEU A 43 7.96 -7.64 -9.85
N LEU A 44 8.76 -8.52 -10.45
CA LEU A 44 8.33 -9.33 -11.59
C LEU A 44 7.40 -10.48 -11.21
N GLU A 45 7.60 -11.08 -10.04
CA GLU A 45 6.85 -12.26 -9.58
C GLU A 45 5.32 -12.06 -9.62
N PRO A 46 4.74 -11.02 -8.98
CA PRO A 46 3.29 -10.81 -9.05
C PRO A 46 2.80 -10.54 -10.47
N MET A 47 3.57 -9.85 -11.30
CA MET A 47 3.20 -9.64 -12.70
C MET A 47 3.15 -10.94 -13.50
N ARG A 48 4.09 -11.87 -13.26
CA ARG A 48 4.09 -13.20 -13.89
C ARG A 48 2.89 -14.02 -13.47
N ILE A 49 2.58 -14.06 -12.17
CA ILE A 49 1.45 -14.82 -11.61
C ILE A 49 0.13 -14.35 -12.19
N HIS A 50 -0.05 -13.03 -12.32
CA HIS A 50 -1.29 -12.42 -12.78
C HIS A 50 -1.32 -12.10 -14.29
N GLY A 51 -0.32 -12.53 -15.05
CA GLY A 51 -0.27 -12.38 -16.50
C GLY A 51 -0.14 -10.91 -16.97
N ILE A 52 0.47 -10.04 -16.16
CA ILE A 52 0.72 -8.65 -16.52
C ILE A 52 2.00 -8.56 -17.33
N GLY A 53 1.94 -7.83 -18.46
CA GLY A 53 3.02 -7.74 -19.44
C GLY A 53 3.17 -9.00 -20.29
N GLN A 54 3.54 -8.84 -21.55
CA GLN A 54 3.63 -9.93 -22.52
C GLN A 54 4.88 -10.82 -22.30
N ASN A 55 5.95 -10.21 -21.83
CA ASN A 55 7.24 -10.87 -21.59
C ASN A 55 8.03 -10.18 -20.47
N ASP A 56 9.14 -10.78 -20.06
CA ASP A 56 9.96 -10.25 -18.97
C ASP A 56 10.65 -8.92 -19.30
N ALA A 57 10.89 -8.60 -20.56
CA ALA A 57 11.44 -7.32 -20.96
C ALA A 57 10.42 -6.18 -20.70
N GLU A 58 9.16 -6.39 -21.01
CA GLU A 58 8.07 -5.44 -20.72
C GLU A 58 7.85 -5.31 -19.21
N ARG A 59 7.82 -6.46 -18.48
CA ARG A 59 7.73 -6.44 -17.00
C ARG A 59 8.87 -5.67 -16.36
N LYS A 60 10.09 -5.85 -16.87
CA LYS A 60 11.27 -5.11 -16.39
C LYS A 60 11.08 -3.60 -16.60
N LYS A 61 10.58 -3.18 -17.77
CA LYS A 61 10.29 -1.77 -18.04
C LYS A 61 9.30 -1.21 -17.01
N ILE A 62 8.18 -1.88 -16.77
CA ILE A 62 7.20 -1.50 -15.76
C ILE A 62 7.85 -1.41 -14.37
N ALA A 63 8.66 -2.41 -14.00
CA ALA A 63 9.32 -2.42 -12.70
C ALA A 63 10.29 -1.25 -12.52
N LEU A 64 11.06 -0.88 -13.55
CA LEU A 64 11.97 0.26 -13.50
C LEU A 64 11.21 1.60 -13.39
N GLU A 65 10.12 1.77 -14.13
CA GLU A 65 9.23 2.94 -14.04
C GLU A 65 8.64 3.06 -12.62
N LEU A 66 8.20 1.95 -12.02
CA LEU A 66 7.68 1.96 -10.64
C LEU A 66 8.75 2.28 -9.60
N LEU A 67 10.00 1.83 -9.79
CA LEU A 67 11.10 2.21 -8.90
C LEU A 67 11.34 3.73 -8.91
N GLU A 68 11.31 4.36 -10.08
CA GLU A 68 11.41 5.82 -10.19
C GLU A 68 10.23 6.52 -9.49
N ARG A 69 9.00 6.02 -9.65
CA ARG A 69 7.80 6.57 -8.99
C ARG A 69 7.90 6.55 -7.47
N VAL A 70 8.50 5.50 -6.92
CA VAL A 70 8.72 5.43 -5.46
C VAL A 70 10.06 6.06 -5.03
N SER A 71 10.67 6.89 -5.88
CA SER A 71 11.92 7.62 -5.61
C SER A 71 13.09 6.69 -5.25
N LEU A 72 13.20 5.57 -5.95
CA LEU A 72 14.34 4.67 -5.87
C LEU A 72 15.11 4.66 -7.20
N PRO A 73 16.45 4.60 -7.15
CA PRO A 73 17.25 4.55 -8.37
C PRO A 73 17.05 3.22 -9.12
N ILE A 74 17.14 3.24 -10.45
CA ILE A 74 16.98 2.04 -11.28
C ILE A 74 17.96 0.91 -10.93
N GLN A 75 19.14 1.25 -10.38
CA GLN A 75 20.14 0.29 -9.90
C GLN A 75 19.63 -0.55 -8.71
N ALA A 76 18.57 -0.10 -8.03
CA ALA A 76 17.91 -0.88 -6.99
C ALA A 76 17.37 -2.22 -7.53
N TYR A 77 17.06 -2.30 -8.83
CA TYR A 77 16.50 -3.49 -9.46
C TYR A 77 17.32 -4.76 -9.25
N ASP A 78 18.66 -4.66 -9.32
CA ASP A 78 19.57 -5.81 -9.23
C ASP A 78 20.06 -6.08 -7.80
N ARG A 79 19.63 -5.28 -6.82
CA ARG A 79 20.03 -5.38 -5.40
C ARG A 79 19.05 -6.22 -4.59
N TYR A 80 19.47 -6.62 -3.40
CA TYR A 80 18.69 -7.43 -2.45
C TYR A 80 18.03 -6.55 -1.36
N PRO A 81 16.89 -6.99 -0.78
CA PRO A 81 16.18 -6.22 0.25
C PRO A 81 17.04 -5.82 1.46
N HIS A 82 17.98 -6.65 1.87
CA HIS A 82 18.83 -6.38 3.03
C HIS A 82 19.82 -5.20 2.83
N GLU A 83 20.01 -4.76 1.58
CA GLU A 83 20.87 -3.62 1.24
C GLU A 83 20.17 -2.26 1.36
N PHE A 84 18.90 -2.24 1.75
CA PHE A 84 18.06 -1.05 1.82
C PHE A 84 17.68 -0.69 3.26
N SER A 85 17.47 0.60 3.52
CA SER A 85 16.89 1.08 4.78
C SER A 85 15.42 0.67 4.94
N GLY A 86 14.86 0.83 6.15
CA GLY A 86 13.45 0.53 6.42
C GLY A 86 12.50 1.29 5.49
N GLY A 87 12.69 2.60 5.34
CA GLY A 87 11.88 3.43 4.44
C GLY A 87 12.03 3.07 2.96
N GLN A 88 13.24 2.70 2.52
CA GLN A 88 13.46 2.23 1.16
C GLN A 88 12.76 0.89 0.90
N ARG A 89 12.78 -0.04 1.88
CA ARG A 89 12.02 -1.30 1.77
C ARG A 89 10.52 -1.07 1.75
N GLN A 90 10.03 -0.09 2.51
CA GLN A 90 8.63 0.29 2.45
C GLN A 90 8.23 0.78 1.05
N ARG A 91 9.06 1.61 0.43
CA ARG A 91 8.87 2.07 -0.97
C ARG A 91 8.91 0.91 -1.97
N ILE A 92 9.76 -0.09 -1.76
CA ILE A 92 9.78 -1.34 -2.57
C ILE A 92 8.48 -2.13 -2.40
N ALA A 93 7.96 -2.25 -1.16
CA ALA A 93 6.70 -2.94 -0.90
C ALA A 93 5.52 -2.21 -1.57
N ILE A 94 5.51 -0.88 -1.56
CA ILE A 94 4.55 -0.05 -2.30
C ILE A 94 4.67 -0.33 -3.81
N ALA A 95 5.87 -0.25 -4.39
CA ALA A 95 6.11 -0.52 -5.80
C ALA A 95 5.62 -1.92 -6.20
N ARG A 96 5.85 -2.94 -5.36
CA ARG A 96 5.37 -4.30 -5.58
C ARG A 96 3.84 -4.35 -5.68
N CYS A 97 3.11 -3.69 -4.79
CA CYS A 97 1.66 -3.61 -4.86
C CYS A 97 1.19 -2.94 -6.16
N LEU A 98 1.85 -1.86 -6.59
CA LEU A 98 1.51 -1.12 -7.81
C LEU A 98 1.73 -1.92 -9.09
N THR A 99 2.59 -2.96 -9.10
CA THR A 99 2.77 -3.85 -10.26
C THR A 99 1.47 -4.49 -10.74
N LEU A 100 0.50 -4.68 -9.84
CA LEU A 100 -0.79 -5.31 -10.11
C LEU A 100 -1.86 -4.29 -10.54
N LYS A 101 -1.54 -2.99 -10.56
CA LYS A 101 -2.49 -1.89 -10.87
C LYS A 101 -3.75 -2.00 -10.01
N PRO A 102 -3.62 -1.94 -8.67
CA PRO A 102 -4.75 -2.08 -7.77
C PRO A 102 -5.69 -0.87 -7.88
N GLU A 103 -6.93 -1.04 -7.42
CA GLU A 103 -7.89 0.05 -7.19
C GLU A 103 -7.85 0.50 -5.72
N ILE A 104 -7.54 -0.44 -4.81
CA ILE A 104 -7.51 -0.21 -3.36
C ILE A 104 -6.17 -0.69 -2.78
N LEU A 105 -5.55 0.14 -1.96
CA LEU A 105 -4.42 -0.23 -1.12
C LEU A 105 -4.83 -0.19 0.36
N ILE A 106 -4.66 -1.31 1.05
CA ILE A 106 -4.81 -1.39 2.49
C ILE A 106 -3.43 -1.16 3.10
N CYS A 107 -3.27 -0.10 3.86
CA CYS A 107 -2.04 0.28 4.56
C CYS A 107 -2.18 -0.09 6.03
N ASP A 108 -1.72 -1.28 6.41
CA ASP A 108 -1.82 -1.79 7.78
C ASP A 108 -0.58 -1.40 8.59
N GLU A 109 -0.72 -0.34 9.39
CA GLU A 109 0.36 0.30 10.16
C GLU A 109 1.66 0.53 9.35
N SER A 110 1.52 0.77 8.07
CA SER A 110 2.58 0.72 7.07
C SER A 110 3.72 1.73 7.27
N VAL A 111 3.55 2.69 8.16
CA VAL A 111 4.57 3.73 8.46
C VAL A 111 4.99 3.77 9.93
N SER A 112 4.35 2.98 10.81
CA SER A 112 4.56 3.04 12.27
C SER A 112 5.97 2.65 12.72
N ALA A 113 6.66 1.82 11.96
CA ALA A 113 8.04 1.36 12.25
C ALA A 113 9.13 2.30 11.70
N LEU A 114 8.75 3.44 11.09
CA LEU A 114 9.67 4.39 10.47
C LEU A 114 9.90 5.59 11.40
N ASP A 115 11.07 6.21 11.30
CA ASP A 115 11.30 7.51 11.94
C ASP A 115 10.42 8.59 11.31
N VAL A 116 10.13 9.66 12.08
CA VAL A 116 9.16 10.72 11.71
C VAL A 116 9.46 11.34 10.34
N SER A 117 10.73 11.55 10.04
CA SER A 117 11.15 12.19 8.78
C SER A 117 10.90 11.28 7.57
N VAL A 118 11.21 9.98 7.69
CA VAL A 118 10.97 8.98 6.66
C VAL A 118 9.48 8.67 6.53
N GLN A 119 8.75 8.66 7.66
CA GLN A 119 7.29 8.52 7.68
C GLN A 119 6.60 9.62 6.84
N ALA A 120 6.98 10.90 7.06
CA ALA A 120 6.44 12.01 6.28
C ALA A 120 6.72 11.84 4.76
N GLN A 121 7.91 11.40 4.40
CA GLN A 121 8.25 11.15 3.00
C GLN A 121 7.43 10.02 2.37
N VAL A 122 7.12 8.96 3.13
CA VAL A 122 6.28 7.85 2.63
C VAL A 122 4.82 8.28 2.52
N LEU A 123 4.32 9.10 3.46
CA LEU A 123 2.96 9.63 3.39
C LEU A 123 2.77 10.55 2.18
N ASN A 124 3.71 11.47 1.92
CA ASN A 124 3.67 12.32 0.73
C ASN A 124 3.69 11.47 -0.55
N LEU A 125 4.58 10.46 -0.60
CA LEU A 125 4.60 9.52 -1.73
C LEU A 125 3.26 8.84 -1.95
N LEU A 126 2.57 8.40 -0.89
CA LEU A 126 1.26 7.77 -1.00
C LEU A 126 0.20 8.75 -1.55
N GLN A 127 0.24 10.04 -1.16
CA GLN A 127 -0.65 11.05 -1.73
C GLN A 127 -0.37 11.28 -3.22
N ASP A 128 0.90 11.44 -3.61
CA ASP A 128 1.28 11.59 -5.01
C ASP A 128 0.80 10.40 -5.87
N LEU A 129 0.94 9.18 -5.34
CA LEU A 129 0.49 7.96 -6.01
C LEU A 129 -1.04 7.85 -6.05
N GLN A 130 -1.76 8.37 -5.05
CA GLN A 130 -3.22 8.44 -5.04
C GLN A 130 -3.72 9.29 -6.20
N ASP A 131 -3.15 10.48 -6.35
CA ASP A 131 -3.52 11.43 -7.41
C ASP A 131 -3.15 10.88 -8.80
N GLU A 132 -1.96 10.28 -8.94
CA GLU A 132 -1.49 9.78 -10.22
C GLU A 132 -2.26 8.54 -10.71
N PHE A 133 -2.54 7.59 -9.82
CA PHE A 133 -3.14 6.30 -10.17
C PHE A 133 -4.64 6.20 -9.83
N GLY A 134 -5.23 7.20 -9.21
CA GLY A 134 -6.65 7.19 -8.78
C GLY A 134 -6.93 6.13 -7.72
N LEU A 135 -6.00 5.95 -6.77
CA LEU A 135 -6.09 4.90 -5.75
C LEU A 135 -7.04 5.30 -4.62
N SER A 136 -7.74 4.31 -4.06
CA SER A 136 -8.42 4.44 -2.77
C SER A 136 -7.58 3.79 -1.69
N TYR A 137 -7.44 4.46 -0.52
CA TYR A 137 -6.72 3.90 0.62
C TYR A 137 -7.68 3.47 1.74
N ILE A 138 -7.36 2.33 2.36
CA ILE A 138 -7.83 1.97 3.70
C ILE A 138 -6.59 2.03 4.59
N PHE A 139 -6.48 3.10 5.38
CA PHE A 139 -5.30 3.36 6.19
C PHE A 139 -5.58 3.00 7.65
N ILE A 140 -4.86 2.03 8.18
CA ILE A 140 -4.96 1.59 9.58
C ILE A 140 -3.77 2.14 10.34
N SER A 141 -4.02 2.92 11.39
CA SER A 141 -2.98 3.52 12.23
C SER A 141 -3.52 3.79 13.63
N HIS A 142 -2.60 3.79 14.60
CA HIS A 142 -2.86 4.28 15.96
C HIS A 142 -2.35 5.72 16.17
N ASP A 143 -1.68 6.31 15.17
CA ASP A 143 -1.19 7.69 15.20
C ASP A 143 -2.23 8.63 14.58
N LEU A 144 -2.90 9.40 15.44
CA LEU A 144 -3.93 10.36 15.04
C LEU A 144 -3.42 11.46 14.11
N SER A 145 -2.15 11.84 14.23
CA SER A 145 -1.54 12.86 13.36
C SER A 145 -1.43 12.35 11.93
N VAL A 146 -1.04 11.08 11.78
CA VAL A 146 -0.98 10.40 10.49
C VAL A 146 -2.36 10.25 9.88
N VAL A 147 -3.34 9.79 10.68
CA VAL A 147 -4.73 9.65 10.22
C VAL A 147 -5.28 10.98 9.73
N LYS A 148 -5.10 12.05 10.50
CA LYS A 148 -5.55 13.40 10.10
C LYS A 148 -4.92 13.87 8.79
N TYR A 149 -3.66 13.50 8.56
CA TYR A 149 -2.91 13.96 7.39
C TYR A 149 -3.38 13.30 6.09
N ILE A 150 -3.73 11.99 6.13
CA ILE A 150 -3.96 11.21 4.90
C ILE A 150 -5.44 10.87 4.64
N SER A 151 -6.33 11.03 5.64
CA SER A 151 -7.68 10.48 5.56
C SER A 151 -8.74 11.56 5.33
N ASP A 152 -9.68 11.29 4.42
CA ASP A 152 -10.91 12.09 4.21
C ASP A 152 -11.99 11.66 5.22
N GLN A 153 -12.12 10.36 5.44
CA GLN A 153 -13.09 9.74 6.35
C GLN A 153 -12.36 8.93 7.40
N VAL A 154 -12.78 9.02 8.64
CA VAL A 154 -12.19 8.28 9.77
C VAL A 154 -13.23 7.38 10.42
N MET A 155 -12.83 6.16 10.70
CA MET A 155 -13.59 5.18 11.46
C MET A 155 -12.80 4.79 12.71
N VAL A 156 -13.39 5.00 13.89
CA VAL A 156 -12.78 4.63 15.17
C VAL A 156 -13.31 3.27 15.60
N MET A 157 -12.40 2.33 15.84
CA MET A 157 -12.73 0.98 16.29
C MET A 157 -12.24 0.74 17.71
N ASN A 158 -13.07 0.13 18.54
CA ASN A 158 -12.72 -0.32 19.88
C ASN A 158 -13.22 -1.75 20.09
N ARG A 159 -12.33 -2.67 20.47
CA ARG A 159 -12.62 -4.10 20.74
C ARG A 159 -13.40 -4.81 19.63
N GLY A 160 -13.13 -4.44 18.37
CA GLY A 160 -13.78 -5.03 17.20
C GLY A 160 -15.10 -4.37 16.79
N GLU A 161 -15.56 -3.35 17.52
CA GLU A 161 -16.77 -2.60 17.22
C GLU A 161 -16.43 -1.22 16.66
N LEU A 162 -17.23 -0.76 15.69
CA LEU A 162 -17.15 0.60 15.17
C LEU A 162 -17.87 1.52 16.14
N VAL A 163 -17.12 2.40 16.83
CA VAL A 163 -17.68 3.30 17.86
C VAL A 163 -17.96 4.71 17.34
N GLU A 164 -17.25 5.16 16.32
CA GLU A 164 -17.45 6.47 15.72
C GLU A 164 -17.05 6.45 14.21
N SER A 165 -17.75 7.22 13.39
CA SER A 165 -17.39 7.43 11.99
C SER A 165 -17.78 8.85 11.59
N ALA A 166 -16.79 9.62 11.13
CA ALA A 166 -16.99 11.01 10.72
C ALA A 166 -15.98 11.42 9.62
N ASN A 167 -16.24 12.55 9.01
CA ASN A 167 -15.22 13.24 8.20
C ASN A 167 -14.01 13.59 9.09
N SER A 168 -12.81 13.54 8.52
CA SER A 168 -11.58 13.78 9.28
C SER A 168 -11.61 15.09 10.06
N ASP A 169 -12.02 16.19 9.43
CA ASP A 169 -12.07 17.50 10.09
C ASP A 169 -13.11 17.56 11.22
N GLU A 170 -14.27 16.93 11.04
CA GLU A 170 -15.33 16.89 12.05
C GLU A 170 -14.93 16.11 13.29
N LEU A 171 -14.26 14.97 13.11
CA LEU A 171 -13.80 14.12 14.22
C LEU A 171 -12.86 14.86 15.15
N TYR A 172 -11.95 15.70 14.62
CA TYR A 172 -10.99 16.45 15.42
C TYR A 172 -11.59 17.71 16.09
N LEU A 173 -12.68 18.24 15.55
CA LEU A 173 -13.35 19.42 16.10
C LEU A 173 -14.43 19.05 17.13
N HIS A 174 -15.15 17.97 16.92
CA HIS A 174 -16.32 17.56 17.70
C HIS A 174 -16.26 16.08 18.05
N ARG A 175 -15.41 15.71 19.05
CA ARG A 175 -15.34 14.34 19.54
C ARG A 175 -16.69 13.91 20.13
N GLN A 176 -17.26 12.81 19.62
CA GLN A 176 -18.52 12.27 20.12
C GLN A 176 -18.33 11.12 21.12
N HIS A 177 -17.14 10.48 21.11
CA HIS A 177 -16.82 9.39 22.02
C HIS A 177 -15.60 9.71 22.89
N GLU A 178 -15.59 9.25 24.16
CA GLU A 178 -14.50 9.49 25.12
C GLU A 178 -13.22 8.67 24.83
N TYR A 179 -13.26 7.78 23.86
CA TYR A 179 -12.15 6.89 23.50
C TYR A 179 -11.25 7.51 22.43
#